data_ebabe37f6dd221ce3c958587bfe61e1e
#
_entry.id   ebabe37f6dd221ce3c958587bfe61e1e
#
_cell.length_a   1.000
_cell.length_b   1.000
_cell.length_c   1.000
_cell.angle_alpha   90.00
_cell.angle_beta   90.00
_cell.angle_gamma   90.00
#
_symmetry.space_group_name_H-M   'P 1'
#
loop_
_entity.id
_entity.type
_entity.pdbx_description
1 polymer ?
#
loop_
_entity_poly.entity_id
_entity_poly.type
_entity_poly.pdbx_seq_one_letter_code
_entity_poly.pdbx_strand_id
1 'polypeptide(L)'
;EQARARLETLGGVWAAQAAAVTMAGSQLDGLASSEGWLARFDLPDWVGGRSSITGAVGLLPAALIGADMHGFLAGAAAMDALTRRPSLRDNPAALMAAAWYAAGDGKGRRDLVVLPYRDRLEVFSRYLQQLVMESLGKDRDRQGQTVHQGLAVYGNKGSTDQHAYVQQLRDGLDNFFVTFIEALDDPADIAPIGGERPEDFLEGFLQGTRSALSEGGRQSLTITLRRFDAVALGALIALFERAVGLYAELIDINAYHQPGVEAGKKAAAEVLALQSRLEALLSDGTSRSLEALAASLELPTPEALFWTLRHLCHNSRGYRAEGDWGNPESLRFQHTDP
;
A
#
# COMPACT_ATOMS: atom_id res chain seq x y z
N GLU A 1 4.65 15.43 17.30
CA GLU A 1 5.20 15.79 18.62
C GLU A 1 6.59 15.18 18.86
N GLN A 2 6.80 13.86 18.73
CA GLN A 2 8.08 13.20 18.95
C GLN A 2 9.21 13.74 18.06
N ALA A 3 8.96 13.92 16.75
CA ALA A 3 9.92 14.49 15.81
C ALA A 3 10.28 15.92 16.17
N ARG A 4 9.29 16.72 16.59
CA ARG A 4 9.50 18.09 17.09
C ARG A 4 10.38 18.10 18.34
N ALA A 5 10.03 17.31 19.35
CA ALA A 5 10.83 17.22 20.58
C ALA A 5 12.27 16.81 20.29
N ARG A 6 12.48 15.85 19.38
CA ARG A 6 13.84 15.43 18.97
C ARG A 6 14.61 16.54 18.26
N LEU A 7 13.97 17.27 17.35
CA LEU A 7 14.58 18.37 16.63
C LEU A 7 15.00 19.50 17.60
N GLU A 8 14.11 19.87 18.52
CA GLU A 8 14.35 20.92 19.51
C GLU A 8 15.49 20.54 20.47
N THR A 9 15.60 19.27 20.87
CA THR A 9 16.77 18.80 21.67
C THR A 9 18.10 18.89 20.91
N LEU A 10 18.06 18.95 19.58
CA LEU A 10 19.24 19.15 18.74
C LEU A 10 19.51 20.64 18.42
N GLY A 11 18.77 21.56 19.03
CA GLY A 11 18.87 22.99 18.80
C GLY A 11 18.19 23.51 17.53
N GLY A 12 17.37 22.70 16.89
CA GLY A 12 16.59 23.10 15.72
C GLY A 12 15.33 23.88 16.11
N VAL A 13 14.85 24.72 15.18
CA VAL A 13 13.58 25.45 15.32
C VAL A 13 12.53 24.76 14.45
N TRP A 14 11.53 24.15 15.08
CA TRP A 14 10.52 23.35 14.38
C TRP A 14 9.85 24.10 13.24
N ALA A 15 9.32 25.29 13.47
CA ALA A 15 8.60 26.07 12.47
C ALA A 15 9.46 26.39 11.23
N ALA A 16 10.77 26.58 11.41
CA ALA A 16 11.70 26.86 10.31
C ALA A 16 12.08 25.62 9.47
N GLN A 17 11.70 24.41 9.93
CA GLN A 17 12.10 23.14 9.29
C GLN A 17 10.90 22.22 9.02
N ALA A 18 9.70 22.63 9.43
CA ALA A 18 8.48 21.87 9.21
C ALA A 18 7.71 22.38 7.98
N ALA A 19 7.25 21.47 7.17
CA ALA A 19 6.28 21.73 6.10
C ALA A 19 5.09 20.79 6.22
N ALA A 20 3.91 21.26 5.83
CA ALA A 20 2.69 20.46 5.81
C ALA A 20 2.19 20.26 4.38
N VAL A 21 1.76 19.03 4.06
CA VAL A 21 0.93 18.74 2.88
C VAL A 21 -0.42 18.29 3.42
N THR A 22 -1.44 19.10 3.30
CA THR A 22 -2.72 18.86 3.97
C THR A 22 -3.86 19.63 3.32
N MET A 23 -5.09 19.22 3.61
CA MET A 23 -6.28 19.95 3.15
C MET A 23 -6.39 21.31 3.84
N ALA A 24 -6.78 22.33 3.09
CA ALA A 24 -7.08 23.64 3.62
C ALA A 24 -8.16 23.56 4.72
N GLY A 25 -7.96 24.25 5.83
CA GLY A 25 -8.87 24.25 6.99
C GLY A 25 -8.83 23.00 7.86
N SER A 26 -7.95 22.03 7.59
CA SER A 26 -7.73 20.88 8.47
C SER A 26 -7.05 21.28 9.77
N GLN A 27 -7.07 20.41 10.78
CA GLN A 27 -6.35 20.64 12.04
C GLN A 27 -4.86 20.89 11.83
N LEU A 28 -4.23 20.14 10.90
CA LEU A 28 -2.81 20.29 10.58
C LEU A 28 -2.56 21.63 9.85
N ASP A 29 -3.45 22.05 8.96
CA ASP A 29 -3.35 23.36 8.31
C ASP A 29 -3.44 24.52 9.32
N GLY A 30 -4.39 24.42 10.26
CA GLY A 30 -4.55 25.38 11.34
C GLY A 30 -3.30 25.43 12.25
N LEU A 31 -2.76 24.28 12.62
CA LEU A 31 -1.54 24.20 13.42
C LEU A 31 -0.35 24.80 12.69
N ALA A 32 -0.10 24.40 11.45
CA ALA A 32 1.01 24.89 10.65
C ALA A 32 0.92 26.41 10.40
N SER A 33 -0.31 26.93 10.24
CA SER A 33 -0.56 28.36 10.09
C SER A 33 -0.29 29.13 11.39
N SER A 34 -0.82 28.66 12.52
CA SER A 34 -0.68 29.34 13.82
C SER A 34 0.77 29.33 14.33
N GLU A 35 1.53 28.30 14.04
CA GLU A 35 2.94 28.17 14.43
C GLU A 35 3.92 28.75 13.39
N GLY A 36 3.46 29.20 12.24
CA GLY A 36 4.29 29.80 11.19
C GLY A 36 5.27 28.82 10.56
N TRP A 37 4.82 27.62 10.18
CA TRP A 37 5.69 26.62 9.56
C TRP A 37 6.26 27.09 8.22
N LEU A 38 7.43 26.55 7.85
CA LEU A 38 8.19 26.90 6.64
C LEU A 38 7.35 26.94 5.36
N ALA A 39 6.48 25.95 5.18
CA ALA A 39 5.62 25.87 4.00
C ALA A 39 4.35 25.07 4.29
N ARG A 40 3.29 25.40 3.55
CA ARG A 40 2.06 24.61 3.49
C ARG A 40 1.71 24.37 2.02
N PHE A 41 1.46 23.12 1.68
CA PHE A 41 1.07 22.66 0.34
C PHE A 41 -0.35 22.12 0.42
N ASP A 42 -1.19 22.56 -0.49
CA ASP A 42 -2.57 22.11 -0.55
C ASP A 42 -2.67 20.66 -1.04
N LEU A 43 -3.55 19.89 -0.38
CA LEU A 43 -3.97 18.56 -0.80
C LEU A 43 -5.48 18.64 -1.04
N PRO A 44 -5.96 18.64 -2.28
CA PRO A 44 -7.38 18.68 -2.58
C PRO A 44 -8.14 17.50 -1.94
N ASP A 45 -9.34 17.72 -1.44
CA ASP A 45 -10.16 16.73 -0.72
C ASP A 45 -10.56 15.52 -1.57
N TRP A 46 -10.59 15.68 -2.89
CA TRP A 46 -10.87 14.62 -3.85
C TRP A 46 -9.64 13.76 -4.21
N VAL A 47 -8.42 14.15 -3.79
CA VAL A 47 -7.20 13.36 -4.03
C VAL A 47 -7.01 12.34 -2.91
N GLY A 48 -7.23 11.08 -3.22
CA GLY A 48 -6.93 9.96 -2.31
C GLY A 48 -5.44 9.60 -2.29
N GLY A 49 -5.00 8.88 -1.25
CA GLY A 49 -3.60 8.45 -1.09
C GLY A 49 -3.05 7.69 -2.31
N ARG A 50 -3.88 6.87 -2.95
CA ARG A 50 -3.51 6.03 -4.11
C ARG A 50 -3.12 6.82 -5.37
N SER A 51 -3.62 8.04 -5.52
CA SER A 51 -3.37 8.91 -6.68
C SER A 51 -2.64 10.21 -6.30
N SER A 52 -2.04 10.28 -5.11
CA SER A 52 -1.40 11.50 -4.59
C SER A 52 0.08 11.64 -4.97
N ILE A 53 0.69 10.62 -5.60
CA ILE A 53 2.12 10.61 -5.90
C ILE A 53 2.53 11.71 -6.90
N THR A 54 1.63 12.09 -7.81
CA THR A 54 1.82 13.20 -8.76
C THR A 54 1.47 14.57 -8.18
N GLY A 55 0.98 14.63 -6.94
CA GLY A 55 0.71 15.84 -6.20
C GLY A 55 1.80 16.15 -5.17
N ALA A 56 1.57 17.17 -4.33
CA ALA A 56 2.53 17.62 -3.32
C ALA A 56 2.99 16.51 -2.35
N VAL A 57 2.13 15.51 -2.10
CA VAL A 57 2.44 14.37 -1.22
C VAL A 57 3.64 13.57 -1.73
N GLY A 58 3.71 13.31 -3.04
CA GLY A 58 4.83 12.57 -3.65
C GLY A 58 5.96 13.50 -4.08
N LEU A 59 5.64 14.68 -4.62
CA LEU A 59 6.62 15.58 -5.22
C LEU A 59 7.52 16.28 -4.21
N LEU A 60 7.00 16.65 -3.02
CA LEU A 60 7.80 17.31 -2.00
C LEU A 60 8.95 16.43 -1.50
N PRO A 61 8.72 15.18 -1.03
CA PRO A 61 9.81 14.31 -0.63
C PRO A 61 10.75 13.95 -1.80
N ALA A 62 10.22 13.78 -3.01
CA ALA A 62 11.03 13.54 -4.21
C ALA A 62 11.97 14.71 -4.52
N ALA A 63 11.48 15.96 -4.39
CA ALA A 63 12.30 17.15 -4.52
C ALA A 63 13.43 17.23 -3.50
N LEU A 64 13.10 16.92 -2.25
CA LEU A 64 14.07 16.98 -1.14
C LEU A 64 15.23 15.99 -1.31
N ILE A 65 15.01 14.86 -1.98
CA ILE A 65 16.06 13.89 -2.31
C ILE A 65 16.73 14.13 -3.67
N GLY A 66 16.37 15.21 -4.38
CA GLY A 66 16.96 15.56 -5.67
C GLY A 66 16.47 14.72 -6.86
N ALA A 67 15.28 14.09 -6.77
CA ALA A 67 14.71 13.34 -7.88
C ALA A 67 14.28 14.27 -9.05
N ASP A 68 14.36 13.78 -10.28
CA ASP A 68 13.87 14.48 -11.47
C ASP A 68 12.33 14.48 -11.55
N MET A 69 11.71 15.42 -10.84
CA MET A 69 10.25 15.56 -10.83
C MET A 69 9.68 16.08 -12.14
N HIS A 70 10.45 16.89 -12.89
CA HIS A 70 9.99 17.39 -14.19
C HIS A 70 9.88 16.24 -15.20
N GLY A 71 10.89 15.38 -15.25
CA GLY A 71 10.84 14.17 -16.07
C GLY A 71 9.71 13.24 -15.64
N PHE A 72 9.54 13.03 -14.32
CA PHE A 72 8.46 12.23 -13.78
C PHE A 72 7.07 12.73 -14.21
N LEU A 73 6.77 14.00 -14.02
CA LEU A 73 5.49 14.60 -14.42
C LEU A 73 5.31 14.62 -15.93
N ALA A 74 6.38 14.83 -16.71
CA ALA A 74 6.32 14.77 -18.17
C ALA A 74 5.94 13.38 -18.66
N GLY A 75 6.50 12.32 -18.06
CA GLY A 75 6.14 10.94 -18.36
C GLY A 75 4.68 10.63 -18.02
N ALA A 76 4.21 11.05 -16.86
CA ALA A 76 2.82 10.88 -16.44
C ALA A 76 1.85 11.60 -17.40
N ALA A 77 2.16 12.84 -17.78
CA ALA A 77 1.36 13.63 -18.73
C ALA A 77 1.32 13.00 -20.12
N ALA A 78 2.45 12.47 -20.62
CA ALA A 78 2.51 11.77 -21.89
C ALA A 78 1.64 10.51 -21.90
N MET A 79 1.67 9.72 -20.82
CA MET A 79 0.83 8.54 -20.67
C MET A 79 -0.64 8.91 -20.49
N ASP A 80 -0.97 9.97 -19.76
CA ASP A 80 -2.35 10.48 -19.67
C ASP A 80 -2.90 10.83 -21.05
N ALA A 81 -2.15 11.55 -21.87
CA ALA A 81 -2.55 11.87 -23.25
C ALA A 81 -2.78 10.61 -24.12
N LEU A 82 -1.92 9.61 -23.98
CA LEU A 82 -2.03 8.35 -24.70
C LEU A 82 -3.27 7.54 -24.28
N THR A 83 -3.54 7.50 -22.99
CA THR A 83 -4.65 6.73 -22.41
C THR A 83 -6.02 7.42 -22.52
N ARG A 84 -6.10 8.61 -23.12
CA ARG A 84 -7.36 9.27 -23.51
C ARG A 84 -7.85 8.86 -24.90
N ARG A 85 -7.06 8.09 -25.63
CA ARG A 85 -7.44 7.62 -26.98
C ARG A 85 -8.61 6.63 -26.87
N PRO A 86 -9.64 6.73 -27.74
CA PRO A 86 -10.83 5.87 -27.66
C PRO A 86 -10.59 4.45 -28.19
N SER A 87 -9.59 4.26 -29.04
CA SER A 87 -9.27 2.97 -29.64
C SER A 87 -8.59 2.06 -28.62
N LEU A 88 -9.12 0.87 -28.39
CA LEU A 88 -8.53 -0.13 -27.50
C LEU A 88 -7.07 -0.44 -27.85
N ARG A 89 -6.75 -0.54 -29.15
CA ARG A 89 -5.39 -0.86 -29.62
C ARG A 89 -4.39 0.26 -29.38
N ASP A 90 -4.86 1.49 -29.35
CA ASP A 90 -4.01 2.70 -29.22
C ASP A 90 -3.99 3.23 -27.79
N ASN A 91 -4.69 2.55 -26.88
CA ASN A 91 -4.80 2.91 -25.47
C ASN A 91 -4.23 1.79 -24.58
N PRO A 92 -2.99 1.92 -24.12
CA PRO A 92 -2.33 0.84 -23.37
C PRO A 92 -3.02 0.54 -22.04
N ALA A 93 -3.64 1.53 -21.39
CA ALA A 93 -4.38 1.29 -20.16
C ALA A 93 -5.68 0.51 -20.39
N ALA A 94 -6.40 0.82 -21.48
CA ALA A 94 -7.59 0.09 -21.88
C ALA A 94 -7.25 -1.36 -22.27
N LEU A 95 -6.15 -1.54 -23.01
CA LEU A 95 -5.67 -2.87 -23.38
C LEU A 95 -5.28 -3.69 -22.12
N MET A 96 -4.59 -3.07 -21.17
CA MET A 96 -4.20 -3.71 -19.91
C MET A 96 -5.42 -4.06 -19.06
N ALA A 97 -6.39 -3.16 -18.92
CA ALA A 97 -7.65 -3.42 -18.21
C ALA A 97 -8.46 -4.56 -18.84
N ALA A 98 -8.53 -4.60 -20.18
CA ALA A 98 -9.19 -5.69 -20.90
C ALA A 98 -8.46 -7.03 -20.70
N ALA A 99 -7.11 -7.03 -20.69
CA ALA A 99 -6.33 -8.23 -20.40
C ALA A 99 -6.56 -8.75 -18.98
N TRP A 100 -6.61 -7.87 -17.98
CA TRP A 100 -6.96 -8.26 -16.60
C TRP A 100 -8.37 -8.80 -16.49
N TYR A 101 -9.33 -8.18 -17.21
CA TYR A 101 -10.70 -8.64 -17.24
C TYR A 101 -10.79 -10.06 -17.82
N ALA A 102 -10.14 -10.29 -18.96
CA ALA A 102 -10.11 -11.60 -19.61
C ALA A 102 -9.39 -12.66 -18.76
N ALA A 103 -8.26 -12.32 -18.14
CA ALA A 103 -7.51 -13.25 -17.29
C ALA A 103 -8.29 -13.65 -16.02
N GLY A 104 -9.00 -12.71 -15.40
CA GLY A 104 -9.74 -12.91 -14.15
C GLY A 104 -11.24 -13.18 -14.31
N ASP A 105 -11.75 -13.40 -15.54
CA ASP A 105 -13.17 -13.56 -15.87
C ASP A 105 -14.06 -12.42 -15.36
N GLY A 106 -13.53 -11.19 -15.25
CA GLY A 106 -14.22 -10.04 -14.66
C GLY A 106 -14.59 -10.22 -13.18
N LYS A 107 -14.00 -11.19 -12.48
CA LYS A 107 -14.29 -11.54 -11.08
C LYS A 107 -13.04 -11.58 -10.19
N GLY A 108 -11.90 -11.14 -10.71
CA GLY A 108 -10.64 -11.17 -9.96
C GLY A 108 -10.23 -12.57 -9.48
N ARG A 109 -10.58 -13.62 -10.24
CA ARG A 109 -10.30 -15.02 -9.86
C ARG A 109 -8.82 -15.39 -9.93
N ARG A 110 -8.02 -14.56 -10.57
CA ARG A 110 -6.57 -14.75 -10.71
C ARG A 110 -5.84 -13.54 -10.16
N ASP A 111 -4.74 -13.78 -9.49
CA ASP A 111 -3.88 -12.76 -8.92
C ASP A 111 -3.01 -12.11 -9.99
N LEU A 112 -2.71 -10.84 -9.83
CA LEU A 112 -1.75 -10.11 -10.66
C LEU A 112 -0.35 -10.27 -10.07
N VAL A 113 0.51 -11.00 -10.75
CA VAL A 113 1.94 -11.11 -10.39
C VAL A 113 2.73 -10.08 -11.19
N VAL A 114 3.47 -9.22 -10.51
CA VAL A 114 4.28 -8.18 -11.15
C VAL A 114 5.75 -8.53 -11.01
N LEU A 115 6.41 -8.78 -12.14
CA LEU A 115 7.82 -9.17 -12.21
C LEU A 115 8.64 -8.14 -13.00
N PRO A 116 9.10 -7.07 -12.37
CA PRO A 116 10.03 -6.15 -13.00
C PRO A 116 11.45 -6.72 -13.03
N TYR A 117 12.11 -6.63 -14.17
CA TYR A 117 13.51 -7.03 -14.33
C TYR A 117 14.42 -5.79 -14.25
N ARG A 118 14.26 -5.05 -13.15
CA ARG A 118 15.06 -3.87 -12.76
C ARG A 118 15.04 -3.70 -11.25
N ASP A 119 16.19 -3.61 -10.61
CA ASP A 119 16.32 -3.46 -9.15
C ASP A 119 15.58 -2.23 -8.62
N ARG A 120 15.64 -1.12 -9.35
CA ARG A 120 14.96 0.13 -8.98
C ARG A 120 13.43 0.03 -8.96
N LEU A 121 12.85 -1.04 -9.51
CA LEU A 121 11.42 -1.34 -9.48
C LEU A 121 11.04 -2.40 -8.42
N GLU A 122 11.95 -2.85 -7.56
CA GLU A 122 11.68 -3.89 -6.56
C GLU A 122 10.46 -3.56 -5.68
N VAL A 123 10.32 -2.30 -5.27
CA VAL A 123 9.19 -1.87 -4.43
C VAL A 123 7.94 -1.47 -5.22
N PHE A 124 7.96 -1.57 -6.54
CA PHE A 124 6.84 -1.12 -7.38
C PHE A 124 5.58 -1.98 -7.15
N SER A 125 5.74 -3.28 -6.94
CA SER A 125 4.61 -4.15 -6.60
C SER A 125 3.91 -3.74 -5.29
N ARG A 126 4.63 -3.22 -4.30
CA ARG A 126 4.05 -2.70 -3.04
C ARG A 126 3.21 -1.44 -3.28
N TYR A 127 3.65 -0.55 -4.15
CA TYR A 127 2.83 0.56 -4.60
C TYR A 127 1.55 0.07 -5.29
N LEU A 128 1.68 -0.92 -6.19
CA LEU A 128 0.54 -1.52 -6.89
C LEU A 128 -0.40 -2.29 -5.95
N GLN A 129 0.08 -2.88 -4.86
CA GLN A 129 -0.79 -3.47 -3.84
C GLN A 129 -1.79 -2.44 -3.32
N GLN A 130 -1.34 -1.26 -2.95
CA GLN A 130 -2.25 -0.21 -2.53
C GLN A 130 -3.12 0.28 -3.69
N LEU A 131 -2.52 0.65 -4.82
CA LEU A 131 -3.26 1.20 -5.95
C LEU A 131 -4.35 0.24 -6.45
N VAL A 132 -4.02 -1.02 -6.67
CA VAL A 132 -4.93 -2.01 -7.27
C VAL A 132 -5.89 -2.58 -6.22
N MET A 133 -5.36 -3.12 -5.11
CA MET A 133 -6.17 -3.86 -4.15
C MET A 133 -7.15 -2.96 -3.39
N GLU A 134 -6.72 -1.78 -2.97
CA GLU A 134 -7.60 -0.82 -2.27
C GLU A 134 -8.64 -0.20 -3.22
N SER A 135 -8.29 -0.03 -4.50
CA SER A 135 -9.23 0.49 -5.51
C SER A 135 -10.26 -0.53 -5.93
N LEU A 136 -9.87 -1.79 -6.14
CA LEU A 136 -10.72 -2.82 -6.72
C LEU A 136 -11.36 -3.74 -5.68
N GLY A 137 -10.83 -3.80 -4.44
CA GLY A 137 -11.42 -4.56 -3.33
C GLY A 137 -12.73 -3.92 -2.88
N LYS A 138 -13.86 -4.40 -3.40
CA LYS A 138 -15.20 -3.85 -3.11
C LYS A 138 -16.20 -4.98 -2.87
N ASP A 139 -17.00 -4.83 -1.83
CA ASP A 139 -18.11 -5.75 -1.52
C ASP A 139 -19.32 -5.50 -2.42
N ARG A 140 -19.50 -4.26 -2.90
CA ARG A 140 -20.66 -3.82 -3.69
C ARG A 140 -20.26 -3.13 -4.98
N ASP A 141 -21.12 -3.32 -5.99
CA ASP A 141 -21.08 -2.55 -7.23
C ASP A 141 -21.68 -1.14 -7.06
N ARG A 142 -21.73 -0.35 -8.13
CA ARG A 142 -22.33 1.00 -8.14
C ARG A 142 -23.85 1.00 -7.94
N GLN A 143 -24.51 -0.11 -8.16
CA GLN A 143 -25.95 -0.31 -7.91
C GLN A 143 -26.24 -0.82 -6.49
N GLY A 144 -25.22 -1.07 -5.67
CA GLY A 144 -25.34 -1.58 -4.31
C GLY A 144 -25.51 -3.09 -4.21
N GLN A 145 -25.37 -3.85 -5.32
CA GLN A 145 -25.41 -5.30 -5.32
C GLN A 145 -24.13 -5.86 -4.74
N THR A 146 -24.22 -6.92 -3.96
CA THR A 146 -23.05 -7.61 -3.39
C THR A 146 -22.30 -8.37 -4.48
N VAL A 147 -21.05 -8.02 -4.73
CA VAL A 147 -20.21 -8.58 -5.81
C VAL A 147 -18.90 -9.18 -5.32
N HIS A 148 -18.34 -8.70 -4.20
CA HIS A 148 -17.03 -9.11 -3.65
C HIS A 148 -15.94 -9.11 -4.73
N GLN A 149 -15.72 -7.97 -5.36
CA GLN A 149 -14.68 -7.76 -6.37
C GLN A 149 -13.32 -7.54 -5.71
N GLY A 150 -12.27 -7.85 -6.46
CA GLY A 150 -10.89 -7.61 -6.05
C GLY A 150 -9.90 -8.17 -7.06
N LEU A 151 -8.65 -7.74 -6.96
CA LEU A 151 -7.53 -8.25 -7.74
C LEU A 151 -6.31 -8.20 -6.81
N ALA A 152 -5.87 -9.35 -6.31
CA ALA A 152 -4.69 -9.42 -5.47
C ALA A 152 -3.42 -9.15 -6.29
N VAL A 153 -2.43 -8.51 -5.68
CA VAL A 153 -1.16 -8.15 -6.31
C VAL A 153 -0.01 -8.62 -5.45
N TYR A 154 0.94 -9.32 -6.05
CA TYR A 154 2.22 -9.64 -5.44
C TYR A 154 3.35 -9.68 -6.47
N GLY A 155 4.56 -9.84 -6.00
CA GLY A 155 5.78 -9.85 -6.79
C GLY A 155 6.82 -8.90 -6.19
N ASN A 156 8.09 -9.10 -6.49
CA ASN A 156 9.17 -8.22 -6.06
C ASN A 156 10.01 -7.81 -7.27
N LYS A 157 10.94 -8.70 -7.71
CA LYS A 157 11.71 -8.45 -8.93
C LYS A 157 12.17 -9.75 -9.59
N GLY A 158 12.31 -9.70 -10.91
CA GLY A 158 12.87 -10.77 -11.70
C GLY A 158 14.30 -11.12 -11.30
N SER A 159 14.70 -12.33 -11.61
CA SER A 159 15.82 -13.14 -11.16
C SER A 159 15.77 -13.56 -9.69
N THR A 160 15.58 -12.67 -8.72
CA THR A 160 15.49 -13.02 -7.29
C THR A 160 14.24 -13.88 -7.00
N ASP A 161 13.10 -13.53 -7.57
CA ASP A 161 11.83 -14.24 -7.37
C ASP A 161 11.81 -15.64 -7.96
N GLN A 162 12.77 -15.99 -8.83
CA GLN A 162 12.98 -17.37 -9.30
C GLN A 162 13.29 -18.34 -8.14
N HIS A 163 13.91 -17.83 -7.08
CA HIS A 163 14.23 -18.58 -5.87
C HIS A 163 13.20 -18.41 -4.75
N ALA A 164 12.09 -17.73 -5.01
CA ALA A 164 11.01 -17.51 -4.05
C ALA A 164 9.73 -18.27 -4.43
N TYR A 165 9.10 -17.93 -5.53
CA TYR A 165 7.77 -18.46 -5.88
C TYR A 165 7.58 -18.84 -7.36
N VAL A 166 8.58 -18.69 -8.23
CA VAL A 166 8.44 -19.06 -9.67
C VAL A 166 8.15 -20.54 -9.82
N GLN A 167 8.63 -21.41 -8.91
CA GLN A 167 8.25 -22.83 -8.86
C GLN A 167 6.71 -22.98 -8.74
N GLN A 168 6.07 -22.22 -7.85
CA GLN A 168 4.61 -22.20 -7.70
C GLN A 168 3.92 -21.71 -8.97
N LEU A 169 4.45 -20.66 -9.59
CA LEU A 169 3.87 -20.10 -10.83
C LEU A 169 3.92 -21.11 -11.98
N ARG A 170 5.01 -21.88 -12.09
CA ARG A 170 5.18 -22.84 -13.17
C ARG A 170 4.34 -24.10 -12.98
N ASP A 171 4.51 -24.76 -11.84
CA ASP A 171 4.02 -26.11 -11.59
C ASP A 171 2.83 -26.18 -10.61
N GLY A 172 2.49 -25.07 -9.96
CA GLY A 172 1.39 -24.97 -9.00
C GLY A 172 0.04 -24.63 -9.63
N LEU A 173 -0.87 -24.06 -8.81
CA LEU A 173 -2.21 -23.67 -9.23
C LEU A 173 -2.15 -22.57 -10.30
N ASP A 174 -3.01 -22.68 -11.30
CA ASP A 174 -3.21 -21.67 -12.33
C ASP A 174 -4.24 -20.61 -11.86
N ASN A 175 -3.88 -19.88 -10.80
CA ASN A 175 -4.71 -18.85 -10.19
C ASN A 175 -4.11 -17.44 -10.30
N PHE A 176 -3.27 -17.20 -11.30
CA PHE A 176 -2.59 -15.92 -11.50
C PHE A 176 -2.40 -15.62 -13.00
N PHE A 177 -2.00 -14.40 -13.29
CA PHE A 177 -1.40 -13.99 -14.56
C PHE A 177 -0.24 -13.02 -14.29
N VAL A 178 0.74 -12.96 -15.19
CA VAL A 178 1.98 -12.22 -14.94
C VAL A 178 2.04 -10.95 -15.78
N THR A 179 2.49 -9.86 -15.16
CA THR A 179 2.96 -8.65 -15.84
C THR A 179 4.47 -8.55 -15.67
N PHE A 180 5.20 -8.83 -16.74
CA PHE A 180 6.64 -8.55 -16.81
C PHE A 180 6.86 -7.08 -17.11
N ILE A 181 7.91 -6.49 -16.51
CA ILE A 181 8.36 -5.13 -16.85
C ILE A 181 9.84 -5.21 -17.16
N GLU A 182 10.20 -4.86 -18.39
CA GLU A 182 11.57 -4.82 -18.88
C GLU A 182 11.98 -3.40 -19.30
N ALA A 183 13.28 -3.13 -19.31
CA ALA A 183 13.84 -1.93 -19.89
C ALA A 183 15.01 -2.30 -20.81
N LEU A 184 14.97 -1.83 -22.07
CA LEU A 184 15.91 -2.23 -23.10
C LEU A 184 17.29 -1.58 -22.94
N ASP A 185 17.32 -0.27 -22.63
CA ASP A 185 18.56 0.46 -22.42
C ASP A 185 18.93 0.46 -20.94
N ASP A 186 20.11 -0.04 -20.60
CA ASP A 186 20.67 0.15 -19.26
C ASP A 186 21.80 1.19 -19.34
N PRO A 187 21.67 2.33 -18.65
CA PRO A 187 22.72 3.35 -18.62
C PRO A 187 23.89 2.97 -17.70
N ALA A 188 23.83 1.85 -17.00
CA ALA A 188 24.93 1.42 -16.14
C ALA A 188 26.10 0.97 -17.01
N ASP A 189 27.17 1.76 -16.99
CA ASP A 189 28.45 1.41 -17.63
C ASP A 189 29.20 0.38 -16.75
N ILE A 190 28.64 -0.83 -16.68
CA ILE A 190 29.22 -1.93 -15.92
C ILE A 190 30.12 -2.69 -16.86
N ALA A 191 31.41 -2.80 -16.50
CA ALA A 191 32.38 -3.56 -17.29
C ALA A 191 31.96 -5.05 -17.41
N PRO A 192 32.09 -5.67 -18.58
CA PRO A 192 31.80 -7.07 -18.76
C PRO A 192 32.60 -7.95 -17.80
N ILE A 193 31.97 -8.99 -17.24
CA ILE A 193 32.60 -9.99 -16.39
C ILE A 193 32.79 -11.25 -17.21
N GLY A 194 34.05 -11.64 -17.48
CA GLY A 194 34.33 -12.82 -18.30
C GLY A 194 33.92 -12.68 -19.78
N GLY A 195 33.66 -11.46 -20.26
CA GLY A 195 33.21 -11.19 -21.64
C GLY A 195 31.70 -11.05 -21.78
N GLU A 196 30.92 -11.31 -20.72
CA GLU A 196 29.48 -11.23 -20.68
C GLU A 196 29.06 -10.02 -19.84
N ARG A 197 27.96 -9.38 -20.21
CA ARG A 197 27.42 -8.23 -19.49
C ARG A 197 26.34 -8.70 -18.49
N PRO A 198 26.23 -8.08 -17.31
CA PRO A 198 25.17 -8.42 -16.33
C PRO A 198 23.76 -8.30 -16.90
N GLU A 199 23.53 -7.34 -17.79
CA GLU A 199 22.25 -7.17 -18.47
C GLU A 199 21.88 -8.34 -19.38
N ASP A 200 22.85 -9.04 -20.01
CA ASP A 200 22.57 -10.22 -20.84
C ASP A 200 22.05 -11.39 -20.00
N PHE A 201 22.58 -11.56 -18.79
CA PHE A 201 22.04 -12.53 -17.83
C PHE A 201 20.63 -12.18 -17.39
N LEU A 202 20.38 -10.91 -17.09
CA LEU A 202 19.06 -10.48 -16.65
C LEU A 202 18.01 -10.67 -17.75
N GLU A 203 18.37 -10.36 -19.00
CA GLU A 203 17.53 -10.63 -20.17
C GLU A 203 17.32 -12.13 -20.38
N GLY A 204 18.37 -12.93 -20.24
CA GLY A 204 18.27 -14.39 -20.30
C GLY A 204 17.30 -14.96 -19.26
N PHE A 205 17.33 -14.47 -18.02
CA PHE A 205 16.39 -14.85 -16.98
C PHE A 205 14.96 -14.40 -17.29
N LEU A 206 14.75 -13.21 -17.84
CA LEU A 206 13.43 -12.75 -18.28
C LEU A 206 12.86 -13.67 -19.36
N GLN A 207 13.62 -13.88 -20.42
CA GLN A 207 13.22 -14.73 -21.56
C GLN A 207 12.92 -16.16 -21.08
N GLY A 208 13.82 -16.76 -20.29
CA GLY A 208 13.65 -18.09 -19.76
C GLY A 208 12.42 -18.25 -18.87
N THR A 209 12.18 -17.32 -17.97
CA THR A 209 10.98 -17.34 -17.10
C THR A 209 9.71 -17.20 -17.91
N ARG A 210 9.67 -16.26 -18.86
CA ARG A 210 8.53 -16.04 -19.74
C ARG A 210 8.21 -17.26 -20.59
N SER A 211 9.22 -17.88 -21.19
CA SER A 211 9.08 -19.11 -21.99
C SER A 211 8.54 -20.27 -21.13
N ALA A 212 9.17 -20.52 -19.98
CA ALA A 212 8.76 -21.60 -19.09
C ALA A 212 7.31 -21.46 -18.58
N LEU A 213 6.87 -20.25 -18.31
CA LEU A 213 5.47 -19.98 -17.92
C LEU A 213 4.52 -20.17 -19.12
N SER A 214 4.90 -19.69 -20.31
CA SER A 214 4.10 -19.85 -21.55
C SER A 214 3.94 -21.31 -21.93
N GLU A 215 5.01 -22.12 -21.85
CA GLU A 215 4.97 -23.57 -22.08
C GLU A 215 4.02 -24.28 -21.09
N GLY A 216 3.91 -23.79 -19.86
CA GLY A 216 2.94 -24.23 -18.86
C GLY A 216 1.52 -23.69 -19.06
N GLY A 217 1.24 -22.95 -20.16
CA GLY A 217 -0.06 -22.37 -20.45
C GLY A 217 -0.41 -21.15 -19.57
N ARG A 218 0.58 -20.58 -18.85
CA ARG A 218 0.38 -19.43 -17.96
C ARG A 218 0.27 -18.14 -18.76
N GLN A 219 -0.74 -17.32 -18.44
CA GLN A 219 -0.98 -16.06 -19.13
C GLN A 219 -0.01 -14.98 -18.65
N SER A 220 0.53 -14.21 -19.57
CA SER A 220 1.37 -13.07 -19.23
C SER A 220 1.24 -11.93 -20.23
N LEU A 221 1.60 -10.73 -19.79
CA LEU A 221 1.85 -9.57 -20.63
C LEU A 221 3.22 -8.99 -20.28
N THR A 222 3.81 -8.26 -21.21
CA THR A 222 5.10 -7.58 -20.99
C THR A 222 4.94 -6.08 -21.27
N ILE A 223 5.39 -5.27 -20.30
CA ILE A 223 5.55 -3.82 -20.49
C ILE A 223 7.02 -3.58 -20.80
N THR A 224 7.30 -3.13 -22.01
CA THR A 224 8.65 -2.80 -22.46
C THR A 224 8.89 -1.31 -22.36
N LEU A 225 9.85 -0.90 -21.56
CA LEU A 225 10.35 0.45 -21.46
C LEU A 225 11.59 0.59 -22.34
N ARG A 226 11.73 1.69 -23.05
CA ARG A 226 12.98 1.92 -23.76
C ARG A 226 14.14 2.03 -22.76
N ARG A 227 13.97 2.83 -21.72
CA ARG A 227 14.91 3.02 -20.62
C ARG A 227 14.14 3.26 -19.33
N PHE A 228 14.71 2.87 -18.19
CA PHE A 228 14.13 3.17 -16.89
C PHE A 228 14.75 4.45 -16.31
N ASP A 229 13.98 5.53 -16.35
CA ASP A 229 14.28 6.85 -15.78
C ASP A 229 13.02 7.46 -15.14
N ALA A 230 13.12 8.73 -14.72
CA ALA A 230 11.99 9.42 -14.10
C ALA A 230 10.77 9.53 -15.06
N VAL A 231 11.02 9.74 -16.36
CA VAL A 231 9.95 9.80 -17.38
C VAL A 231 9.24 8.45 -17.47
N ALA A 232 9.98 7.36 -17.56
CA ALA A 232 9.41 6.01 -17.62
C ALA A 232 8.64 5.65 -16.35
N LEU A 233 9.14 6.03 -15.16
CA LEU A 233 8.44 5.83 -13.90
C LEU A 233 7.11 6.59 -13.86
N GLY A 234 7.09 7.86 -14.25
CA GLY A 234 5.86 8.64 -14.33
C GLY A 234 4.84 8.05 -15.30
N ALA A 235 5.32 7.59 -16.45
CA ALA A 235 4.47 6.93 -17.45
C ALA A 235 3.90 5.60 -16.91
N LEU A 236 4.70 4.78 -16.22
CA LEU A 236 4.23 3.53 -15.59
C LEU A 236 3.14 3.79 -14.55
N ILE A 237 3.35 4.74 -13.66
CA ILE A 237 2.38 5.09 -12.62
C ILE A 237 1.06 5.52 -13.25
N ALA A 238 1.09 6.46 -14.19
CA ALA A 238 -0.11 6.92 -14.89
C ALA A 238 -0.82 5.80 -15.67
N LEU A 239 -0.05 4.87 -16.27
CA LEU A 239 -0.58 3.70 -16.95
C LEU A 239 -1.42 2.83 -15.99
N PHE A 240 -0.85 2.48 -14.83
CA PHE A 240 -1.54 1.64 -13.86
C PHE A 240 -2.72 2.35 -13.19
N GLU A 241 -2.59 3.64 -12.84
CA GLU A 241 -3.70 4.44 -12.31
C GLU A 241 -4.89 4.46 -13.28
N ARG A 242 -4.62 4.68 -14.57
CA ARG A 242 -5.66 4.69 -15.59
C ARG A 242 -6.24 3.30 -15.85
N ALA A 243 -5.41 2.26 -15.88
CA ALA A 243 -5.88 0.88 -16.06
C ALA A 243 -6.79 0.43 -14.92
N VAL A 244 -6.47 0.79 -13.68
CA VAL A 244 -7.34 0.50 -12.52
C VAL A 244 -8.70 1.18 -12.65
N GLY A 245 -8.73 2.47 -13.07
CA GLY A 245 -9.98 3.18 -13.30
C GLY A 245 -10.83 2.53 -14.41
N LEU A 246 -10.19 2.17 -15.53
CA LEU A 246 -10.88 1.52 -16.64
C LEU A 246 -11.35 0.09 -16.30
N TYR A 247 -10.56 -0.67 -15.55
CA TYR A 247 -10.97 -1.98 -15.07
C TYR A 247 -12.19 -1.88 -14.13
N ALA A 248 -12.19 -0.89 -13.22
CA ALA A 248 -13.31 -0.65 -12.34
C ALA A 248 -14.62 -0.33 -13.09
N GLU A 249 -14.52 0.41 -14.21
CA GLU A 249 -15.66 0.63 -15.11
C GLU A 249 -16.17 -0.69 -15.73
N LEU A 250 -15.28 -1.57 -16.16
CA LEU A 250 -15.66 -2.86 -16.76
C LEU A 250 -16.39 -3.78 -15.78
N ILE A 251 -16.11 -3.68 -14.47
CA ILE A 251 -16.73 -4.51 -13.43
C ILE A 251 -17.74 -3.75 -12.57
N ASP A 252 -18.08 -2.53 -12.99
CA ASP A 252 -19.12 -1.67 -12.43
C ASP A 252 -18.94 -1.32 -10.94
N ILE A 253 -17.73 -1.05 -10.50
CA ILE A 253 -17.43 -0.62 -9.13
C ILE A 253 -16.89 0.80 -9.08
N ASN A 254 -16.95 1.43 -7.91
CA ASN A 254 -16.27 2.70 -7.65
C ASN A 254 -14.86 2.46 -7.11
N ALA A 255 -13.83 2.72 -7.94
CA ALA A 255 -12.42 2.58 -7.56
C ALA A 255 -11.94 3.65 -6.56
N TYR A 256 -12.62 4.78 -6.45
CA TYR A 256 -12.07 5.99 -5.82
C TYR A 256 -12.38 6.12 -4.33
N HIS A 257 -13.41 5.45 -3.81
CA HIS A 257 -13.69 5.41 -2.37
C HIS A 257 -13.03 4.20 -1.68
N GLN A 258 -12.97 4.22 -0.34
CA GLN A 258 -12.28 3.20 0.46
C GLN A 258 -13.02 2.89 1.79
N PRO A 259 -14.27 2.38 1.73
CA PRO A 259 -15.09 2.21 2.93
C PRO A 259 -14.48 1.23 3.95
N GLY A 260 -13.73 0.23 3.51
CA GLY A 260 -13.08 -0.74 4.39
C GLY A 260 -12.01 -0.14 5.30
N VAL A 261 -11.29 0.89 4.83
CA VAL A 261 -10.27 1.58 5.62
C VAL A 261 -10.90 2.43 6.73
N GLU A 262 -12.03 3.08 6.45
CA GLU A 262 -12.78 3.84 7.46
C GLU A 262 -13.32 2.95 8.57
N ALA A 263 -13.79 1.74 8.26
CA ALA A 263 -14.20 0.75 9.26
C ALA A 263 -13.05 0.39 10.22
N GLY A 264 -11.84 0.19 9.71
CA GLY A 264 -10.65 -0.08 10.51
C GLY A 264 -10.28 1.08 11.45
N LYS A 265 -10.36 2.32 10.97
CA LYS A 265 -10.10 3.52 11.80
C LYS A 265 -11.12 3.66 12.94
N LYS A 266 -12.41 3.41 12.64
CA LYS A 266 -13.48 3.44 13.64
C LYS A 266 -13.24 2.36 14.71
N ALA A 267 -12.95 1.13 14.31
CA ALA A 267 -12.64 0.05 15.24
C ALA A 267 -11.43 0.36 16.12
N ALA A 268 -10.37 0.96 15.56
CA ALA A 268 -9.20 1.39 16.34
C ALA A 268 -9.56 2.46 17.38
N ALA A 269 -10.40 3.44 17.03
CA ALA A 269 -10.86 4.46 17.97
C ALA A 269 -11.70 3.85 19.11
N GLU A 270 -12.53 2.84 18.82
CA GLU A 270 -13.31 2.10 19.83
C GLU A 270 -12.38 1.34 20.80
N VAL A 271 -11.28 0.73 20.32
CA VAL A 271 -10.28 0.08 21.18
C VAL A 271 -9.57 1.09 22.08
N LEU A 272 -9.19 2.27 21.56
CA LEU A 272 -8.58 3.32 22.39
C LEU A 272 -9.54 3.85 23.46
N ALA A 273 -10.80 4.03 23.12
CA ALA A 273 -11.84 4.42 24.08
C ALA A 273 -12.05 3.33 25.15
N LEU A 274 -12.04 2.05 24.78
CA LEU A 274 -12.09 0.92 25.70
C LEU A 274 -10.89 0.93 26.65
N GLN A 275 -9.67 1.16 26.12
CA GLN A 275 -8.47 1.26 26.93
C GLN A 275 -8.60 2.35 27.99
N SER A 276 -9.03 3.56 27.63
CA SER A 276 -9.20 4.66 28.60
C SER A 276 -10.25 4.33 29.68
N ARG A 277 -11.33 3.62 29.32
CA ARG A 277 -12.34 3.16 30.29
C ARG A 277 -11.78 2.09 31.25
N LEU A 278 -10.92 1.20 30.75
CA LEU A 278 -10.22 0.19 31.57
C LEU A 278 -9.22 0.83 32.52
N GLU A 279 -8.44 1.76 32.05
CA GLU A 279 -7.48 2.51 32.87
C GLU A 279 -8.21 3.21 34.03
N ALA A 280 -9.33 3.86 33.77
CA ALA A 280 -10.15 4.48 34.80
C ALA A 280 -10.74 3.45 35.79
N LEU A 281 -11.22 2.30 35.30
CA LEU A 281 -11.83 1.26 36.13
C LEU A 281 -10.83 0.54 37.03
N LEU A 282 -9.58 0.38 36.59
CA LEU A 282 -8.51 -0.27 37.34
C LEU A 282 -7.66 0.70 38.19
N SER A 283 -7.93 2.00 38.12
CA SER A 283 -7.16 3.02 38.83
C SER A 283 -7.22 2.89 40.37
N ASP A 284 -8.20 2.19 40.92
CA ASP A 284 -8.33 1.94 42.34
C ASP A 284 -7.44 0.79 42.84
N GLY A 285 -6.68 0.12 41.97
CA GLY A 285 -5.78 -0.98 42.28
C GLY A 285 -6.51 -2.29 42.64
N THR A 286 -7.85 -2.35 42.51
CA THR A 286 -8.63 -3.55 42.85
C THR A 286 -8.44 -4.63 41.79
N SER A 287 -8.10 -5.84 42.18
CA SER A 287 -7.97 -7.01 41.28
C SER A 287 -9.35 -7.48 40.82
N ARG A 288 -9.56 -7.52 39.50
CA ARG A 288 -10.84 -7.88 38.87
C ARG A 288 -10.67 -8.98 37.82
N SER A 289 -11.64 -9.91 37.75
CA SER A 289 -11.67 -10.93 36.70
C SER A 289 -12.07 -10.31 35.36
N LEU A 290 -11.76 -11.01 34.27
CA LEU A 290 -12.15 -10.61 32.90
C LEU A 290 -13.67 -10.46 32.78
N GLU A 291 -14.43 -11.37 33.38
CA GLU A 291 -15.89 -11.36 33.41
C GLU A 291 -16.45 -10.13 34.17
N ALA A 292 -15.90 -9.81 35.33
CA ALA A 292 -16.31 -8.66 36.12
C ALA A 292 -16.04 -7.36 35.41
N LEU A 293 -14.90 -7.25 34.69
CA LEU A 293 -14.56 -6.10 33.87
C LEU A 293 -15.49 -5.97 32.64
N ALA A 294 -15.79 -7.10 31.99
CA ALA A 294 -16.71 -7.10 30.83
C ALA A 294 -18.13 -6.66 31.26
N ALA A 295 -18.61 -7.15 32.42
CA ALA A 295 -19.91 -6.74 32.96
C ALA A 295 -19.94 -5.26 33.33
N SER A 296 -18.90 -4.73 34.00
CA SER A 296 -18.79 -3.32 34.37
C SER A 296 -18.74 -2.38 33.15
N LEU A 297 -18.25 -2.85 32.02
CA LEU A 297 -18.12 -2.09 30.78
C LEU A 297 -19.28 -2.33 29.79
N GLU A 298 -20.23 -3.18 30.16
CA GLU A 298 -21.38 -3.59 29.33
C GLU A 298 -20.96 -4.09 27.93
N LEU A 299 -19.89 -4.88 27.88
CA LEU A 299 -19.35 -5.39 26.63
C LEU A 299 -20.08 -6.67 26.20
N PRO A 300 -20.48 -6.79 24.93
CA PRO A 300 -21.16 -7.99 24.42
C PRO A 300 -20.25 -9.22 24.36
N THR A 301 -18.95 -9.01 24.20
CA THR A 301 -17.93 -10.08 24.18
C THR A 301 -16.68 -9.65 24.94
N PRO A 302 -15.98 -10.56 25.63
CA PRO A 302 -14.76 -10.24 26.36
C PRO A 302 -13.50 -10.18 25.48
N GLU A 303 -13.59 -10.46 24.17
CA GLU A 303 -12.42 -10.60 23.31
C GLU A 303 -11.59 -9.31 23.20
N ALA A 304 -12.21 -8.19 22.83
CA ALA A 304 -11.50 -6.90 22.72
C ALA A 304 -10.92 -6.47 24.07
N LEU A 305 -11.65 -6.75 25.17
CA LEU A 305 -11.20 -6.52 26.53
C LEU A 305 -9.95 -7.32 26.86
N PHE A 306 -9.93 -8.63 26.55
CA PHE A 306 -8.79 -9.51 26.78
C PHE A 306 -7.53 -9.01 26.08
N TRP A 307 -7.62 -8.67 24.79
CA TRP A 307 -6.49 -8.15 24.02
C TRP A 307 -5.99 -6.81 24.55
N THR A 308 -6.88 -5.92 24.93
CA THR A 308 -6.51 -4.61 25.50
C THR A 308 -5.80 -4.77 26.85
N LEU A 309 -6.31 -5.62 27.74
CA LEU A 309 -5.68 -5.92 29.03
C LEU A 309 -4.31 -6.57 28.85
N ARG A 310 -4.21 -7.54 27.95
CA ARG A 310 -2.93 -8.16 27.61
C ARG A 310 -1.91 -7.12 27.15
N HIS A 311 -2.31 -6.19 26.29
CA HIS A 311 -1.45 -5.09 25.85
C HIS A 311 -1.01 -4.22 27.03
N LEU A 312 -1.92 -3.81 27.90
CA LEU A 312 -1.60 -2.98 29.07
C LEU A 312 -0.63 -3.68 30.03
N CYS A 313 -0.82 -4.97 30.28
CA CYS A 313 0.03 -5.75 31.20
C CYS A 313 1.46 -5.97 30.68
N HIS A 314 1.69 -5.92 29.35
CA HIS A 314 2.99 -6.23 28.75
C HIS A 314 3.80 -5.00 28.31
N ASN A 315 3.30 -3.78 28.51
CA ASN A 315 4.01 -2.56 28.07
C ASN A 315 4.39 -1.60 29.21
N SER A 316 4.64 -2.14 30.39
CA SER A 316 5.23 -1.43 31.55
C SER A 316 4.44 -0.21 32.05
N ARG A 317 3.09 -0.26 31.97
CA ARG A 317 2.20 0.79 32.47
C ARG A 317 1.64 0.55 33.88
N GLY A 318 2.29 -0.27 34.68
CA GLY A 318 1.81 -0.57 36.04
C GLY A 318 0.62 -1.55 36.12
N TYR A 319 0.18 -2.12 34.99
CA TYR A 319 -0.86 -3.15 34.99
C TYR A 319 -0.25 -4.55 35.10
N ARG A 320 -0.88 -5.41 35.91
CA ARG A 320 -0.48 -6.81 36.10
C ARG A 320 -1.66 -7.74 35.94
N ALA A 321 -1.37 -8.94 35.46
CA ALA A 321 -2.30 -10.06 35.43
C ALA A 321 -1.76 -11.19 36.31
N GLU A 322 -2.66 -11.82 37.07
CA GLU A 322 -2.41 -13.05 37.81
C GLU A 322 -3.28 -14.16 37.21
N GLY A 323 -2.73 -15.36 37.08
CA GLY A 323 -3.40 -16.50 36.47
C GLY A 323 -2.69 -17.01 35.21
N ASP A 324 -3.36 -17.85 34.45
CA ASP A 324 -2.82 -18.49 33.26
C ASP A 324 -3.39 -17.84 31.99
N TRP A 325 -2.52 -17.29 31.15
CA TRP A 325 -2.90 -16.69 29.83
C TRP A 325 -3.49 -17.72 28.86
N GLY A 326 -3.22 -19.01 29.04
CA GLY A 326 -3.85 -20.09 28.29
C GLY A 326 -5.29 -20.40 28.77
N ASN A 327 -5.67 -19.89 29.96
CA ASN A 327 -7.02 -20.00 30.51
C ASN A 327 -7.53 -18.60 30.93
N PRO A 328 -8.13 -17.85 30.02
CA PRO A 328 -8.56 -16.47 30.27
C PRO A 328 -9.52 -16.28 31.45
N GLU A 329 -10.31 -17.32 31.81
CA GLU A 329 -11.24 -17.27 32.93
C GLU A 329 -10.51 -17.23 34.28
N SER A 330 -9.26 -17.74 34.34
CA SER A 330 -8.42 -17.71 35.55
C SER A 330 -7.78 -16.33 35.78
N LEU A 331 -7.76 -15.47 34.78
CA LEU A 331 -7.04 -14.20 34.84
C LEU A 331 -7.74 -13.16 35.70
N ARG A 332 -6.94 -12.48 36.52
CA ARG A 332 -7.33 -11.30 37.28
C ARG A 332 -6.36 -10.18 36.99
N PHE A 333 -6.91 -9.01 36.85
CA PHE A 333 -6.17 -7.80 36.39
C PHE A 333 -6.25 -6.73 37.48
N GLN A 334 -5.13 -6.06 37.70
CA GLN A 334 -5.03 -4.92 38.61
C GLN A 334 -4.03 -3.89 38.11
N HIS A 335 -4.21 -2.65 38.49
CA HIS A 335 -3.19 -1.63 38.41
C HIS A 335 -2.40 -1.62 39.70
N THR A 336 -1.08 -1.74 39.60
CA THR A 336 -0.18 -1.59 40.73
C THR A 336 0.55 -0.28 40.52
N ASP A 337 0.34 0.68 41.43
CA ASP A 337 1.10 1.94 41.39
C ASP A 337 2.60 1.63 41.28
N PRO A 338 3.37 2.38 40.46
CA PRO A 338 4.78 2.15 40.26
C PRO A 338 5.61 2.42 41.49
#